data_ffd1816d9c0635019767e5e23e8ab8fe
#
_entry.id   ffd1816d9c0635019767e5e23e8ab8fe
#
_cell.length_a   1.000
_cell.length_b   1.000
_cell.length_c   1.000
_cell.angle_alpha   90.00
_cell.angle_beta   90.00
_cell.angle_gamma   90.00
#
_symmetry.space_group_name_H-M   'P 1'
#
loop_
_entity.id
_entity.type
_entity.pdbx_description
1 polymer ?
#
loop_
_entity_poly.entity_id
_entity_poly.type
_entity_poly.pdbx_seq_one_letter_code
_entity_poly.pdbx_strand_id
1 'polypeptide(L)'
;MCIRDRDNIARLDRTLADLLAHVDERIGLQNVLIVLSADHGQPDVPGYLHELGIKNSHYFDTDALDKAPAIAALKKQFGIGEELIEAFFQPYLYLDRDLIRAKGLDQAAVENAVAAELEKFEGVAAAVSSTAMRTSNLPDTLMTRAILRNFQPKRSGDIYLVFEPNVFINDFDGLTVASTHGSPWRYDTYVPVIFAGAGLEPQTVSRPVTPYDIAPTLATYLGIAPPSGAIGNPLPEVIGD
;
A
#
# COMPACT_ATOMS: atom_id res chain seq x y z
N MET A 1 17.49 9.33 -10.57
CA MET A 1 16.59 10.51 -10.72
C MET A 1 17.03 11.33 -11.93
N CYS A 2 16.19 11.45 -12.94
CA CYS A 2 16.52 12.14 -14.18
C CYS A 2 16.40 13.68 -14.05
N ILE A 3 16.84 14.42 -15.05
CA ILE A 3 16.77 15.90 -15.05
C ILE A 3 15.32 16.38 -14.92
N ARG A 4 14.37 15.68 -15.56
CA ARG A 4 12.94 16.01 -15.49
C ARG A 4 12.36 15.86 -14.08
N ASP A 5 12.77 14.84 -13.33
CA ASP A 5 12.28 14.62 -11.97
C ASP A 5 12.76 15.74 -11.04
N ARG A 6 14.03 16.13 -11.16
CA ARG A 6 14.59 17.28 -10.42
C ARG A 6 13.89 18.58 -10.77
N ASP A 7 13.60 18.82 -12.06
CA ASP A 7 12.89 20.02 -12.51
C ASP A 7 11.45 20.06 -11.96
N ASN A 8 10.76 18.92 -11.95
CA ASN A 8 9.42 18.82 -11.38
C ASN A 8 9.40 19.09 -9.87
N ILE A 9 10.36 18.53 -9.11
CA ILE A 9 10.48 18.81 -7.67
C ILE A 9 10.80 20.31 -7.43
N ALA A 10 11.70 20.90 -8.23
CA ALA A 10 12.00 22.32 -8.12
C ALA A 10 10.81 23.24 -8.51
N ARG A 11 9.92 22.77 -9.37
CA ARG A 11 8.66 23.49 -9.68
C ARG A 11 7.65 23.36 -8.56
N LEU A 12 7.51 22.15 -7.99
CA LEU A 12 6.66 21.92 -6.83
C LEU A 12 7.10 22.78 -5.63
N ASP A 13 8.41 22.84 -5.35
CA ASP A 13 8.98 23.68 -4.31
C ASP A 13 8.62 25.16 -4.48
N ARG A 14 8.73 25.70 -5.71
CA ARG A 14 8.30 27.07 -6.02
C ARG A 14 6.80 27.28 -5.81
N THR A 15 5.97 26.31 -6.24
CA THR A 15 4.52 26.38 -6.05
C THR A 15 4.16 26.41 -4.56
N LEU A 16 4.85 25.61 -3.75
CA LEU A 16 4.68 25.64 -2.29
C LEU A 16 5.15 26.98 -1.71
N ALA A 17 6.28 27.52 -2.17
CA ALA A 17 6.76 28.83 -1.73
C ALA A 17 5.75 29.94 -2.06
N ASP A 18 5.16 29.94 -3.26
CA ASP A 18 4.14 30.91 -3.66
C ASP A 18 2.86 30.78 -2.79
N LEU A 19 2.43 29.54 -2.50
CA LEU A 19 1.31 29.28 -1.60
C LEU A 19 1.58 29.81 -0.19
N LEU A 20 2.76 29.51 0.36
CA LEU A 20 3.14 29.93 1.71
C LEU A 20 3.27 31.44 1.79
N ALA A 21 3.85 32.11 0.77
CA ALA A 21 3.90 33.57 0.69
C ALA A 21 2.50 34.20 0.66
N HIS A 22 1.57 33.61 -0.08
CA HIS A 22 0.18 34.07 -0.12
C HIS A 22 -0.52 33.93 1.24
N VAL A 23 -0.30 32.80 1.93
CA VAL A 23 -0.83 32.57 3.29
C VAL A 23 -0.25 33.57 4.27
N ASP A 24 1.06 33.83 4.20
CA ASP A 24 1.73 34.80 5.05
C ASP A 24 1.17 36.21 4.87
N GLU A 25 1.02 36.64 3.63
CA GLU A 25 0.44 37.96 3.30
C GLU A 25 -0.99 38.14 3.82
N ARG A 26 -1.81 37.07 3.79
CA ARG A 26 -3.24 37.14 4.13
C ARG A 26 -3.54 36.90 5.59
N ILE A 27 -2.81 36.02 6.23
CA ILE A 27 -3.12 35.48 7.57
C ILE A 27 -1.94 35.66 8.52
N GLY A 28 -0.71 35.57 8.02
CA GLY A 28 0.53 35.43 8.78
C GLY A 28 0.83 33.97 9.13
N LEU A 29 1.99 33.48 8.74
CA LEU A 29 2.40 32.07 9.01
C LEU A 29 2.41 31.72 10.49
N GLN A 30 2.63 32.69 11.37
CA GLN A 30 2.58 32.52 12.84
C GLN A 30 1.19 32.16 13.35
N ASN A 31 0.14 32.38 12.57
CA ASN A 31 -1.26 32.07 12.90
C ASN A 31 -1.77 30.81 12.24
N VAL A 32 -0.92 30.07 11.54
CA VAL A 32 -1.32 28.93 10.72
C VAL A 32 -0.50 27.70 11.14
N LEU A 33 -1.16 26.58 11.38
CA LEU A 33 -0.54 25.28 11.47
C LEU A 33 -0.54 24.61 10.10
N ILE A 34 0.63 24.32 9.58
CA ILE A 34 0.83 23.67 8.28
C ILE A 34 1.20 22.22 8.53
N VAL A 35 0.57 21.30 7.81
CA VAL A 35 0.91 19.88 7.80
C VAL A 35 1.24 19.44 6.38
N LEU A 36 2.40 18.85 6.19
CA LEU A 36 2.82 18.24 4.93
C LEU A 36 3.12 16.77 5.15
N SER A 37 2.49 15.93 4.35
CA SER A 37 2.73 14.49 4.32
C SER A 37 2.56 13.99 2.89
N ALA A 38 2.71 12.67 2.69
CA ALA A 38 2.36 11.99 1.45
C ALA A 38 1.47 10.79 1.78
N ASP A 39 0.66 10.36 0.81
CA ASP A 39 -0.18 9.18 0.89
C ASP A 39 0.65 7.89 0.79
N HIS A 40 1.69 7.90 -0.04
CA HIS A 40 2.62 6.77 -0.23
C HIS A 40 3.95 7.27 -0.84
N GLY A 41 4.96 6.39 -0.83
CA GLY A 41 6.15 6.50 -1.66
C GLY A 41 6.00 5.75 -2.97
N GLN A 42 7.13 5.41 -3.61
CA GLN A 42 7.14 4.69 -4.89
C GLN A 42 8.49 4.04 -5.15
N PRO A 43 8.55 2.81 -5.73
CA PRO A 43 9.79 2.19 -6.16
C PRO A 43 10.34 2.83 -7.43
N ASP A 44 11.64 2.67 -7.64
CA ASP A 44 12.27 2.99 -8.93
C ASP A 44 11.87 1.98 -10.01
N VAL A 45 11.93 2.40 -11.27
CA VAL A 45 11.60 1.53 -12.41
C VAL A 45 12.63 0.40 -12.57
N PRO A 46 12.22 -0.82 -12.99
CA PRO A 46 13.11 -1.98 -13.08
C PRO A 46 14.36 -1.75 -13.95
N GLY A 47 14.22 -1.04 -15.07
CA GLY A 47 15.36 -0.74 -15.94
C GLY A 47 16.45 0.06 -15.23
N TYR A 48 16.08 1.07 -14.45
CA TYR A 48 17.03 1.84 -13.66
C TYR A 48 17.66 1.01 -12.52
N LEU A 49 16.85 0.21 -11.84
CA LEU A 49 17.34 -0.69 -10.80
C LEU A 49 18.36 -1.70 -11.34
N HIS A 50 18.16 -2.20 -12.57
CA HIS A 50 19.13 -3.06 -13.25
C HIS A 50 20.47 -2.36 -13.54
N GLU A 51 20.45 -1.07 -13.89
CA GLU A 51 21.66 -0.26 -14.05
C GLU A 51 22.43 -0.13 -12.73
N LEU A 52 21.71 -0.07 -11.60
CA LEU A 52 22.27 -0.05 -10.25
C LEU A 52 22.71 -1.45 -9.74
N GLY A 53 22.50 -2.52 -10.53
CA GLY A 53 22.88 -3.89 -10.18
C GLY A 53 21.80 -4.68 -9.44
N ILE A 54 20.61 -4.13 -9.21
CA ILE A 54 19.47 -4.82 -8.60
C ILE A 54 18.74 -5.62 -9.68
N LYS A 55 19.08 -6.90 -9.84
CA LYS A 55 18.66 -7.74 -10.97
C LYS A 55 17.31 -8.43 -10.80
N ASN A 56 16.82 -8.57 -9.57
CA ASN A 56 15.53 -9.19 -9.27
C ASN A 56 14.32 -8.29 -9.51
N SER A 57 14.53 -7.01 -9.88
CA SER A 57 13.43 -6.10 -10.20
C SER A 57 12.84 -6.42 -11.56
N HIS A 58 11.53 -6.62 -11.62
CA HIS A 58 10.79 -6.88 -12.86
C HIS A 58 9.30 -6.56 -12.71
N TYR A 59 8.58 -6.55 -13.83
CA TYR A 59 7.13 -6.47 -13.83
C TYR A 59 6.53 -7.87 -13.74
N PHE A 60 5.55 -8.02 -12.85
CA PHE A 60 4.83 -9.27 -12.65
C PHE A 60 3.56 -9.28 -13.52
N ASP A 61 3.37 -10.37 -14.27
CA ASP A 61 2.18 -10.59 -15.10
C ASP A 61 1.10 -11.32 -14.29
N THR A 62 0.02 -10.61 -13.96
CA THR A 62 -1.12 -11.18 -13.22
C THR A 62 -2.14 -11.87 -14.12
N ASP A 63 -2.19 -11.54 -15.40
CA ASP A 63 -3.19 -12.08 -16.34
C ASP A 63 -2.92 -13.55 -16.71
N ALA A 64 -1.66 -13.97 -16.55
CA ALA A 64 -1.26 -15.35 -16.79
C ALA A 64 -1.52 -16.30 -15.61
N LEU A 65 -1.91 -15.79 -14.43
CA LEU A 65 -1.97 -16.57 -13.19
C LEU A 65 -2.92 -17.77 -13.29
N ASP A 66 -4.15 -17.58 -13.77
CA ASP A 66 -5.14 -18.67 -13.85
C ASP A 66 -4.70 -19.82 -14.78
N LYS A 67 -3.89 -19.50 -15.79
CA LYS A 67 -3.37 -20.44 -16.79
C LYS A 67 -2.01 -21.03 -16.39
N ALA A 68 -1.40 -20.54 -15.33
CA ALA A 68 -0.10 -21.03 -14.87
C ALA A 68 -0.18 -22.54 -14.55
N PRO A 69 0.87 -23.32 -14.88
CA PRO A 69 0.83 -24.79 -14.72
C PRO A 69 0.46 -25.25 -13.30
N ALA A 70 0.95 -24.55 -12.27
CA ALA A 70 0.66 -24.88 -10.88
C ALA A 70 -0.83 -24.64 -10.54
N ILE A 71 -1.41 -23.53 -10.97
CA ILE A 71 -2.84 -23.22 -10.79
C ILE A 71 -3.69 -24.16 -11.62
N ALA A 72 -3.31 -24.45 -12.85
CA ALA A 72 -4.00 -25.45 -13.69
C ALA A 72 -4.02 -26.85 -13.07
N ALA A 73 -2.90 -27.28 -12.47
CA ALA A 73 -2.83 -28.55 -11.74
C ALA A 73 -3.73 -28.54 -10.49
N LEU A 74 -3.75 -27.43 -9.75
CA LEU A 74 -4.62 -27.24 -8.59
C LEU A 74 -6.11 -27.28 -8.98
N LYS A 75 -6.48 -26.57 -10.04
CA LYS A 75 -7.85 -26.59 -10.60
C LYS A 75 -8.29 -28.02 -10.93
N LYS A 76 -7.41 -28.82 -11.55
CA LYS A 76 -7.69 -30.22 -11.84
C LYS A 76 -7.95 -31.05 -10.58
N GLN A 77 -7.23 -30.81 -9.47
CA GLN A 77 -7.45 -31.49 -8.18
C GLN A 77 -8.84 -31.17 -7.60
N PHE A 78 -9.32 -29.95 -7.78
CA PHE A 78 -10.66 -29.53 -7.36
C PHE A 78 -11.77 -29.85 -8.38
N GLY A 79 -11.45 -30.46 -9.52
CA GLY A 79 -12.43 -30.73 -10.58
C GLY A 79 -12.93 -29.48 -11.29
N ILE A 80 -12.11 -28.41 -11.30
CA ILE A 80 -12.40 -27.13 -11.95
C ILE A 80 -11.80 -27.16 -13.36
N GLY A 81 -12.65 -27.03 -14.38
CA GLY A 81 -12.22 -26.91 -15.78
C GLY A 81 -12.31 -25.48 -16.32
N GLU A 82 -12.99 -24.63 -15.60
CA GLU A 82 -13.28 -23.24 -15.93
C GLU A 82 -12.19 -22.31 -15.37
N GLU A 83 -12.26 -21.02 -15.65
CA GLU A 83 -11.43 -19.99 -15.04
C GLU A 83 -11.78 -19.87 -13.54
N LEU A 84 -10.75 -19.86 -12.68
CA LEU A 84 -10.91 -19.77 -11.22
C LEU A 84 -10.50 -18.39 -10.69
N ILE A 85 -9.44 -17.79 -11.26
CA ILE A 85 -8.98 -16.45 -10.89
C ILE A 85 -9.63 -15.48 -11.86
N GLU A 86 -10.67 -14.77 -11.42
CA GLU A 86 -11.45 -13.85 -12.24
C GLU A 86 -10.73 -12.53 -12.51
N ALA A 87 -10.01 -12.02 -11.48
CA ALA A 87 -9.39 -10.71 -11.57
C ALA A 87 -8.27 -10.54 -10.55
N PHE A 88 -7.35 -9.65 -10.88
CA PHE A 88 -6.44 -9.04 -9.91
C PHE A 88 -6.72 -7.54 -9.85
N PHE A 89 -7.02 -7.05 -8.66
CA PHE A 89 -7.10 -5.62 -8.38
C PHE A 89 -6.24 -5.33 -7.16
N GLN A 90 -5.06 -4.78 -7.41
CA GLN A 90 -4.00 -4.64 -6.41
C GLN A 90 -4.52 -4.12 -5.07
N PRO A 91 -4.23 -4.80 -3.97
CA PRO A 91 -3.34 -5.97 -3.84
C PRO A 91 -4.07 -7.32 -3.82
N TYR A 92 -5.32 -7.41 -4.27
CA TYR A 92 -6.17 -8.58 -4.11
C TYR A 92 -6.39 -9.35 -5.41
N LEU A 93 -6.33 -10.67 -5.31
CA LEU A 93 -6.92 -11.61 -6.27
C LEU A 93 -8.36 -11.91 -5.87
N TYR A 94 -9.19 -12.06 -6.89
CA TYR A 94 -10.59 -12.43 -6.79
C TYR A 94 -10.79 -13.79 -7.46
N LEU A 95 -11.43 -14.71 -6.73
CA LEU A 95 -11.76 -16.04 -7.22
C LEU A 95 -13.24 -16.10 -7.61
N ASP A 96 -13.58 -16.92 -8.61
CA ASP A 96 -14.96 -17.21 -8.96
C ASP A 96 -15.67 -17.97 -7.82
N ARG A 97 -16.24 -17.19 -6.90
CA ARG A 97 -16.96 -17.73 -5.74
C ARG A 97 -18.24 -18.47 -6.13
N ASP A 98 -18.85 -18.11 -7.25
CA ASP A 98 -20.06 -18.77 -7.74
C ASP A 98 -19.73 -20.13 -8.32
N LEU A 99 -18.63 -20.24 -9.04
CA LEU A 99 -18.09 -21.52 -9.50
C LEU A 99 -17.72 -22.44 -8.32
N ILE A 100 -16.99 -21.93 -7.32
CA ILE A 100 -16.62 -22.69 -6.12
C ILE A 100 -17.88 -23.24 -5.45
N ARG A 101 -18.90 -22.40 -5.28
CA ARG A 101 -20.19 -22.79 -4.68
C ARG A 101 -20.95 -23.80 -5.53
N ALA A 102 -21.02 -23.57 -6.85
CA ALA A 102 -21.71 -24.45 -7.80
C ALA A 102 -21.12 -25.87 -7.81
N LYS A 103 -19.81 -25.98 -7.61
CA LYS A 103 -19.11 -27.27 -7.50
C LYS A 103 -19.15 -27.88 -6.10
N GLY A 104 -19.78 -27.23 -5.11
CA GLY A 104 -19.87 -27.71 -3.73
C GLY A 104 -18.52 -27.74 -3.01
N LEU A 105 -17.56 -26.92 -3.43
CA LEU A 105 -16.24 -26.86 -2.81
C LEU A 105 -16.23 -25.96 -1.59
N ASP A 106 -15.35 -26.28 -0.64
CA ASP A 106 -15.08 -25.42 0.51
C ASP A 106 -14.23 -24.22 0.05
N GLN A 107 -14.80 -23.03 0.16
CA GLN A 107 -14.12 -21.78 -0.24
C GLN A 107 -12.81 -21.60 0.52
N ALA A 108 -12.75 -21.87 1.81
CA ALA A 108 -11.54 -21.74 2.61
C ALA A 108 -10.44 -22.69 2.13
N ALA A 109 -10.79 -23.92 1.77
CA ALA A 109 -9.85 -24.89 1.23
C ALA A 109 -9.29 -24.44 -0.13
N VAL A 110 -10.15 -23.89 -1.00
CA VAL A 110 -9.73 -23.38 -2.32
C VAL A 110 -8.83 -22.14 -2.15
N GLU A 111 -9.27 -21.14 -1.35
CA GLU A 111 -8.48 -19.93 -1.09
C GLU A 111 -7.08 -20.27 -0.54
N ASN A 112 -7.01 -21.12 0.47
CA ASN A 112 -5.74 -21.51 1.10
C ASN A 112 -4.83 -22.28 0.13
N ALA A 113 -5.40 -23.14 -0.70
CA ALA A 113 -4.65 -23.92 -1.68
C ALA A 113 -4.08 -23.02 -2.79
N VAL A 114 -4.90 -22.08 -3.30
CA VAL A 114 -4.42 -21.10 -4.30
C VAL A 114 -3.35 -20.20 -3.71
N ALA A 115 -3.53 -19.68 -2.48
CA ALA A 115 -2.53 -18.88 -1.80
C ALA A 115 -1.18 -19.64 -1.65
N ALA A 116 -1.23 -20.89 -1.20
CA ALA A 116 -0.04 -21.73 -1.05
C ALA A 116 0.69 -22.04 -2.37
N GLU A 117 -0.03 -22.09 -3.49
CA GLU A 117 0.61 -22.21 -4.81
C GLU A 117 1.22 -20.89 -5.28
N LEU A 118 0.54 -19.77 -5.05
CA LEU A 118 1.03 -18.44 -5.42
C LEU A 118 2.31 -18.06 -4.69
N GLU A 119 2.49 -18.46 -3.44
CA GLU A 119 3.74 -18.24 -2.69
C GLU A 119 4.99 -18.88 -3.33
N LYS A 120 4.80 -19.83 -4.25
CA LYS A 120 5.91 -20.48 -4.95
C LYS A 120 6.30 -19.77 -6.25
N PHE A 121 5.55 -18.76 -6.66
CA PHE A 121 5.83 -18.01 -7.89
C PHE A 121 7.00 -17.05 -7.66
N GLU A 122 7.89 -16.99 -8.64
CA GLU A 122 8.98 -16.01 -8.65
C GLU A 122 8.40 -14.60 -8.58
N GLY A 123 8.93 -13.77 -7.68
CA GLY A 123 8.45 -12.41 -7.46
C GLY A 123 7.32 -12.28 -6.47
N VAL A 124 6.81 -13.38 -5.90
CA VAL A 124 5.80 -13.35 -4.83
C VAL A 124 6.47 -13.55 -3.47
N ALA A 125 6.33 -12.57 -2.59
CA ALA A 125 6.84 -12.62 -1.22
C ALA A 125 5.87 -13.26 -0.24
N ALA A 126 4.57 -13.10 -0.45
CA ALA A 126 3.52 -13.72 0.35
C ALA A 126 2.18 -13.72 -0.40
N ALA A 127 1.36 -14.73 -0.13
CA ALA A 127 -0.02 -14.78 -0.56
C ALA A 127 -0.90 -15.20 0.63
N VAL A 128 -1.83 -14.35 1.04
CA VAL A 128 -2.62 -14.55 2.26
C VAL A 128 -4.10 -14.64 1.93
N SER A 129 -4.72 -15.79 2.25
CA SER A 129 -6.14 -15.98 1.98
C SER A 129 -7.03 -15.09 2.87
N SER A 130 -8.20 -14.71 2.36
CA SER A 130 -9.21 -13.96 3.13
C SER A 130 -9.63 -14.75 4.38
N THR A 131 -9.67 -16.06 4.31
CA THR A 131 -9.94 -16.96 5.43
C THR A 131 -8.89 -16.83 6.53
N ALA A 132 -7.59 -16.84 6.20
CA ALA A 132 -6.52 -16.65 7.18
C ALA A 132 -6.58 -15.25 7.82
N MET A 133 -6.87 -14.20 7.02
CA MET A 133 -7.03 -12.84 7.52
C MET A 133 -8.23 -12.71 8.48
N ARG A 134 -9.38 -13.32 8.16
CA ARG A 134 -10.60 -13.29 9.01
C ARG A 134 -10.42 -13.99 10.33
N THR A 135 -9.68 -15.10 10.35
CA THR A 135 -9.45 -15.90 11.55
C THR A 135 -8.24 -15.42 12.34
N SER A 136 -7.52 -14.41 11.86
CA SER A 136 -6.27 -13.93 12.45
C SER A 136 -5.24 -15.03 12.66
N ASN A 137 -5.27 -16.08 11.85
CA ASN A 137 -4.33 -17.21 11.91
C ASN A 137 -3.08 -16.88 11.08
N LEU A 138 -2.39 -15.82 11.46
CA LEU A 138 -1.19 -15.32 10.81
C LEU A 138 -0.11 -15.05 11.85
N PRO A 139 1.18 -15.23 11.49
CA PRO A 139 2.28 -14.86 12.38
C PRO A 139 2.26 -13.35 12.65
N ASP A 140 2.59 -12.95 13.87
CA ASP A 140 2.64 -11.52 14.22
C ASP A 140 3.94 -10.87 13.71
N THR A 141 3.92 -10.39 12.49
CA THR A 141 5.02 -9.67 11.83
C THR A 141 4.56 -8.27 11.38
N LEU A 142 5.52 -7.40 11.06
CA LEU A 142 5.19 -6.07 10.50
C LEU A 142 4.40 -6.20 9.20
N MET A 143 4.74 -7.17 8.36
CA MET A 143 4.04 -7.42 7.09
C MET A 143 2.60 -7.88 7.31
N THR A 144 2.36 -8.87 8.17
CA THR A 144 1.01 -9.36 8.43
C THR A 144 0.14 -8.32 9.12
N ARG A 145 0.72 -7.48 9.99
CA ARG A 145 0.01 -6.33 10.57
C ARG A 145 -0.38 -5.31 9.48
N ALA A 146 0.49 -5.04 8.50
CA ALA A 146 0.18 -4.15 7.38
C ALA A 146 -0.95 -4.72 6.50
N ILE A 147 -0.89 -6.01 6.16
CA ILE A 147 -1.93 -6.73 5.42
C ILE A 147 -3.28 -6.64 6.16
N LEU A 148 -3.30 -6.95 7.46
CA LEU A 148 -4.54 -6.92 8.25
C LEU A 148 -5.15 -5.53 8.39
N ARG A 149 -4.34 -4.46 8.39
CA ARG A 149 -4.82 -3.07 8.38
C ARG A 149 -5.50 -2.69 7.06
N ASN A 150 -5.08 -3.29 5.96
CA ASN A 150 -5.70 -3.09 4.64
C ASN A 150 -6.97 -3.94 4.46
N PHE A 151 -7.12 -5.02 5.22
CA PHE A 151 -8.19 -5.99 5.04
C PHE A 151 -9.55 -5.49 5.56
N GLN A 152 -10.56 -5.50 4.68
CA GLN A 152 -11.96 -5.23 5.02
C GLN A 152 -12.82 -6.43 4.53
N PRO A 153 -13.37 -7.26 5.44
CA PRO A 153 -14.03 -8.54 5.10
C PRO A 153 -15.14 -8.47 4.05
N LYS A 154 -15.79 -7.30 3.87
CA LYS A 154 -16.89 -7.11 2.93
C LYS A 154 -16.47 -6.51 1.58
N ARG A 155 -15.21 -6.07 1.44
CA ARG A 155 -14.74 -5.35 0.25
C ARG A 155 -13.43 -5.89 -0.31
N SER A 156 -12.62 -6.53 0.52
CA SER A 156 -11.36 -7.14 0.08
C SER A 156 -11.60 -8.41 -0.74
N GLY A 157 -10.67 -8.71 -1.62
CA GLY A 157 -10.67 -9.94 -2.41
C GLY A 157 -10.37 -11.19 -1.59
N ASP A 158 -10.17 -12.30 -2.29
CA ASP A 158 -10.01 -13.63 -1.69
C ASP A 158 -8.59 -13.91 -1.24
N ILE A 159 -7.59 -13.34 -1.93
CA ILE A 159 -6.18 -13.53 -1.61
C ILE A 159 -5.47 -12.18 -1.69
N TYR A 160 -4.79 -11.79 -0.61
CA TYR A 160 -3.87 -10.66 -0.60
C TYR A 160 -2.52 -11.12 -1.15
N LEU A 161 -2.04 -10.50 -2.22
CA LEU A 161 -0.77 -10.82 -2.85
C LEU A 161 0.26 -9.73 -2.55
N VAL A 162 1.39 -10.13 -1.99
CA VAL A 162 2.55 -9.27 -1.76
C VAL A 162 3.65 -9.70 -2.71
N PHE A 163 4.10 -8.80 -3.56
CA PHE A 163 5.26 -9.04 -4.41
C PHE A 163 6.57 -8.85 -3.62
N GLU A 164 7.65 -9.47 -4.10
CA GLU A 164 9.00 -9.21 -3.58
C GLU A 164 9.40 -7.74 -3.73
N PRO A 165 10.37 -7.24 -2.95
CA PRO A 165 10.84 -5.87 -3.12
C PRO A 165 11.27 -5.59 -4.56
N ASN A 166 10.78 -4.48 -5.12
CA ASN A 166 11.02 -4.02 -6.49
C ASN A 166 10.41 -4.91 -7.59
N VAL A 167 9.45 -5.76 -7.23
CA VAL A 167 8.58 -6.47 -8.16
C VAL A 167 7.18 -5.89 -8.03
N PHE A 168 6.56 -5.52 -9.14
CA PHE A 168 5.22 -4.93 -9.15
C PHE A 168 4.57 -5.07 -10.53
N ILE A 169 3.26 -4.88 -10.59
CA ILE A 169 2.52 -4.87 -11.84
C ILE A 169 2.74 -3.55 -12.58
N ASN A 170 2.61 -3.56 -13.90
CA ASN A 170 2.69 -2.34 -14.71
C ASN A 170 1.55 -2.20 -15.71
N ASP A 171 0.69 -3.20 -15.83
CA ASP A 171 -0.52 -3.14 -16.65
C ASP A 171 -1.75 -3.06 -15.75
N PHE A 172 -2.60 -2.07 -16.01
CA PHE A 172 -3.85 -1.81 -15.33
C PHE A 172 -4.97 -1.76 -16.38
N ASP A 173 -5.40 -2.93 -16.86
CA ASP A 173 -6.44 -3.07 -17.88
C ASP A 173 -6.14 -2.25 -19.15
N GLY A 174 -4.90 -2.41 -19.64
CA GLY A 174 -4.39 -1.73 -20.84
C GLY A 174 -3.75 -0.36 -20.59
N LEU A 175 -3.79 0.16 -19.35
CA LEU A 175 -3.00 1.33 -18.96
C LEU A 175 -1.63 0.89 -18.44
N THR A 176 -0.60 1.03 -19.25
CA THR A 176 0.77 0.70 -18.87
C THR A 176 1.45 1.84 -18.13
N VAL A 177 2.00 1.55 -16.95
CA VAL A 177 2.76 2.50 -16.12
C VAL A 177 4.19 2.01 -15.93
N ALA A 178 5.13 2.94 -15.73
CA ALA A 178 6.54 2.60 -15.52
C ALA A 178 6.85 2.14 -14.09
N SER A 179 6.06 2.58 -13.12
CA SER A 179 6.17 2.24 -11.71
C SER A 179 4.82 2.41 -11.04
N THR A 180 4.55 1.62 -10.01
CA THR A 180 3.36 1.72 -9.17
C THR A 180 3.71 1.53 -7.70
N HIS A 181 2.76 1.82 -6.83
CA HIS A 181 2.87 1.73 -5.38
C HIS A 181 1.86 0.70 -4.82
N GLY A 182 1.77 0.58 -3.50
CA GLY A 182 0.75 -0.24 -2.83
C GLY A 182 1.33 -1.49 -2.17
N SER A 183 2.64 -1.56 -2.04
CA SER A 183 3.32 -2.63 -1.30
C SER A 183 3.51 -2.29 0.18
N PRO A 184 3.75 -3.29 1.06
CA PRO A 184 4.10 -3.04 2.46
C PRO A 184 5.58 -2.64 2.64
N TRP A 185 6.33 -2.50 1.55
CA TRP A 185 7.76 -2.22 1.58
C TRP A 185 8.06 -0.77 1.93
N ARG A 186 9.25 -0.53 2.48
CA ARG A 186 9.64 0.78 3.00
C ARG A 186 9.60 1.90 1.95
N TYR A 187 9.90 1.61 0.69
CA TYR A 187 9.87 2.62 -0.37
C TYR A 187 8.45 3.15 -0.64
N ASP A 188 7.40 2.37 -0.33
CA ASP A 188 6.00 2.79 -0.43
C ASP A 188 5.46 3.37 0.88
N THR A 189 5.90 2.82 2.03
CA THR A 189 5.29 3.13 3.32
C THR A 189 6.02 4.23 4.11
N TYR A 190 7.25 4.58 3.73
CA TYR A 190 8.04 5.59 4.45
C TYR A 190 7.82 6.96 3.83
N VAL A 191 6.96 7.76 4.44
CA VAL A 191 6.59 9.11 4.01
C VAL A 191 6.92 10.14 5.09
N PRO A 192 7.15 11.41 4.74
CA PRO A 192 7.35 12.46 5.73
C PRO A 192 6.06 12.78 6.47
N VAL A 193 6.18 13.21 7.73
CA VAL A 193 5.11 13.87 8.49
C VAL A 193 5.73 15.14 9.07
N ILE A 194 5.38 16.28 8.52
CA ILE A 194 5.96 17.58 8.87
C ILE A 194 4.86 18.48 9.40
N PHE A 195 5.09 19.05 10.59
CA PHE A 195 4.26 20.12 11.15
C PHE A 195 5.10 21.40 11.23
N ALA A 196 4.51 22.53 10.85
CA ALA A 196 5.19 23.81 10.85
C ALA A 196 4.24 24.97 11.17
N GLY A 197 4.78 26.06 11.65
CA GLY A 197 4.02 27.28 11.99
C GLY A 197 3.42 27.25 13.42
N ALA A 198 2.54 28.19 13.68
CA ALA A 198 1.74 28.28 14.91
C ALA A 198 2.53 28.12 16.23
N GLY A 199 3.75 28.66 16.29
CA GLY A 199 4.58 28.62 17.51
C GLY A 199 5.31 27.30 17.76
N LEU A 200 5.35 26.39 16.79
CA LEU A 200 6.13 25.16 16.89
C LEU A 200 7.63 25.45 16.80
N GLU A 201 8.39 24.86 17.71
CA GLU A 201 9.84 24.93 17.68
C GLU A 201 10.43 23.89 16.70
N PRO A 202 11.51 24.24 15.97
CA PRO A 202 12.15 23.31 15.04
C PRO A 202 12.76 22.11 15.78
N GLN A 203 12.35 20.91 15.40
CA GLN A 203 12.90 19.66 15.92
C GLN A 203 12.81 18.54 14.89
N THR A 204 13.62 17.50 15.11
CA THR A 204 13.56 16.26 14.34
C THR A 204 13.16 15.12 15.25
N VAL A 205 12.07 14.44 14.94
CA VAL A 205 11.54 13.32 15.70
C VAL A 205 11.97 12.01 15.02
N SER A 206 12.76 11.19 15.73
CA SER A 206 13.32 9.94 15.20
C SER A 206 12.48 8.69 15.51
N ARG A 207 11.51 8.79 16.44
CA ARG A 207 10.62 7.66 16.72
C ARG A 207 9.67 7.40 15.55
N PRO A 208 9.24 6.14 15.33
CA PRO A 208 8.23 5.83 14.31
C PRO A 208 6.90 6.53 14.63
N VAL A 209 6.36 7.20 13.62
CA VAL A 209 5.01 7.78 13.59
C VAL A 209 4.30 7.34 12.33
N THR A 210 3.01 7.58 12.23
CA THR A 210 2.21 7.17 11.07
C THR A 210 1.33 8.32 10.56
N PRO A 211 1.00 8.38 9.27
CA PRO A 211 0.12 9.42 8.73
C PRO A 211 -1.26 9.47 9.42
N TYR A 212 -1.77 8.36 9.95
CA TYR A 212 -3.04 8.38 10.69
C TYR A 212 -2.94 9.00 12.10
N ASP A 213 -1.73 9.35 12.57
CA ASP A 213 -1.52 10.16 13.77
C ASP A 213 -1.81 11.66 13.52
N ILE A 214 -1.85 12.09 12.24
CA ILE A 214 -2.06 13.50 11.87
C ILE A 214 -3.43 13.99 12.33
N ALA A 215 -4.50 13.29 11.99
CA ALA A 215 -5.87 13.73 12.30
C ALA A 215 -6.15 13.87 13.81
N PRO A 216 -5.81 12.89 14.67
CA PRO A 216 -5.96 13.05 16.12
C PRO A 216 -5.02 14.12 16.69
N THR A 217 -3.84 14.33 16.14
CA THR A 217 -2.93 15.44 16.54
C THR A 217 -3.59 16.79 16.28
N LEU A 218 -4.11 17.00 15.05
CA LEU A 218 -4.82 18.22 14.69
C LEU A 218 -6.04 18.46 15.57
N ALA A 219 -6.83 17.43 15.83
CA ALA A 219 -8.00 17.53 16.68
C ALA A 219 -7.65 17.96 18.11
N THR A 220 -6.60 17.35 18.68
CA THR A 220 -6.10 17.72 20.03
C THR A 220 -5.56 19.15 20.03
N TYR A 221 -4.76 19.53 19.03
CA TYR A 221 -4.21 20.88 18.90
C TYR A 221 -5.32 21.95 18.83
N LEU A 222 -6.41 21.65 18.12
CA LEU A 222 -7.56 22.54 17.97
C LEU A 222 -8.56 22.47 19.13
N GLY A 223 -8.37 21.58 20.11
CA GLY A 223 -9.29 21.37 21.21
C GLY A 223 -10.67 20.81 20.79
N ILE A 224 -10.71 20.02 19.73
CA ILE A 224 -11.95 19.40 19.22
C ILE A 224 -11.86 17.87 19.31
N ALA A 225 -13.00 17.19 19.21
CA ALA A 225 -13.04 15.72 19.18
C ALA A 225 -12.38 15.19 17.91
N PRO A 226 -11.56 14.11 18.00
CA PRO A 226 -10.98 13.47 16.82
C PRO A 226 -12.09 12.82 15.97
N PRO A 227 -11.83 12.59 14.67
CA PRO A 227 -12.74 11.82 13.81
C PRO A 227 -13.03 10.43 14.41
N SER A 228 -14.27 9.97 14.33
CA SER A 228 -14.71 8.69 14.93
C SER A 228 -13.97 7.46 14.40
N GLY A 229 -13.39 7.55 13.18
CA GLY A 229 -12.58 6.50 12.58
C GLY A 229 -11.08 6.64 12.81
N ALA A 230 -10.61 7.65 13.56
CA ALA A 230 -9.20 7.85 13.82
C ALA A 230 -8.65 6.75 14.75
N ILE A 231 -7.59 6.08 14.29
CA ILE A 231 -6.91 4.99 15.02
C ILE A 231 -5.52 5.38 15.48
N GLY A 232 -5.04 6.56 15.10
CA GLY A 232 -3.73 7.10 15.47
C GLY A 232 -3.72 7.73 16.86
N ASN A 233 -2.53 8.13 17.30
CA ASN A 233 -2.31 8.82 18.56
C ASN A 233 -1.88 10.27 18.31
N PRO A 234 -2.32 11.22 19.13
CA PRO A 234 -1.78 12.58 19.08
C PRO A 234 -0.26 12.58 19.27
N LEU A 235 0.43 13.40 18.50
CA LEU A 235 1.89 13.55 18.56
C LEU A 235 2.24 14.58 19.63
N PRO A 236 2.85 14.18 20.78
CA PRO A 236 3.16 15.09 21.87
C PRO A 236 4.10 16.22 21.45
N GLU A 237 4.96 15.96 20.48
CA GLU A 237 5.87 16.96 19.94
C GLU A 237 5.18 18.14 19.25
N VAL A 238 3.89 18.00 18.91
CA VAL A 238 3.08 19.04 18.27
C VAL A 238 2.13 19.69 19.25
N ILE A 239 1.56 18.91 20.18
CA ILE A 239 0.52 19.41 21.10
C ILE A 239 1.09 19.99 22.39
N GLY A 240 2.38 19.76 22.68
CA GLY A 240 3.01 20.12 23.97
C GLY A 240 2.60 19.16 25.10
N ASP A 241 3.27 19.29 26.23
CA ASP A 241 2.98 18.53 27.46
C ASP A 241 1.74 19.10 28.17
#